data_b78359c80d1a97e5bfe344149608a3d0
#
_entry.id   b78359c80d1a97e5bfe344149608a3d0
#
_cell.length_a   1.000
_cell.length_b   1.000
_cell.length_c   1.000
_cell.angle_alpha   90.00
_cell.angle_beta   90.00
_cell.angle_gamma   90.00
#
_symmetry.space_group_name_H-M   'P 1'
#
loop_
_entity.id
_entity.type
_entity.pdbx_description
1 polymer ?
#
loop_
_entity_poly.entity_id
_entity_poly.type
_entity_poly.pdbx_seq_one_letter_code
_entity_poly.pdbx_strand_id
1 'polypeptide(L)'
;MKNTFGNLLQITLFGESHGAAIGCVIDGLPAGIAIDEDLIKKQMEKRKAKGRISTQRHEADEVHIVSGYFNGYTTGTPITILIENTNTRSKDYTKTRYRLRPSHADYCAEVKYNGYQDYRGGGHFSGRLTAPLVAAGAIAIQILKQKGIEIATHIENLHGICDTPFHHEETILTQQINKLHELEFAVLDDTAAQAMHSCIEDAAKQLSLIHISEPTRHA
;
A
#
# COMPACT_ATOMS: atom_id res chain seq x y z
N MET A 1 13.79 17.57 -5.75
CA MET A 1 13.25 16.19 -5.81
C MET A 1 11.77 16.26 -5.48
N LYS A 2 10.93 15.51 -6.21
CA LYS A 2 9.47 15.65 -6.13
C LYS A 2 8.85 14.36 -5.58
N ASN A 3 8.06 14.44 -4.54
CA ASN A 3 7.27 13.34 -3.96
C ASN A 3 5.76 13.52 -4.23
N THR A 4 5.45 14.36 -5.21
CA THR A 4 4.11 14.68 -5.70
C THR A 4 3.94 14.11 -7.09
N PHE A 5 2.83 13.47 -7.37
CA PHE A 5 2.43 12.98 -8.69
C PHE A 5 0.99 13.42 -9.00
N GLY A 6 0.62 13.32 -10.29
CA GLY A 6 -0.65 13.81 -10.80
C GLY A 6 -0.55 15.22 -11.40
N ASN A 7 -1.62 15.65 -12.08
CA ASN A 7 -1.73 16.95 -12.74
C ASN A 7 -2.84 17.78 -12.12
N LEU A 8 -4.10 17.56 -12.50
CA LEU A 8 -5.26 18.24 -11.92
C LEU A 8 -5.54 17.77 -10.50
N LEU A 9 -5.54 16.47 -10.28
CA LEU A 9 -5.50 15.87 -8.98
C LEU A 9 -4.05 15.54 -8.65
N GLN A 10 -3.53 16.07 -7.56
CA GLN A 10 -2.16 15.84 -7.12
C GLN A 10 -2.15 15.11 -5.78
N ILE A 11 -1.23 14.16 -5.66
CA ILE A 11 -1.01 13.44 -4.40
C ILE A 11 0.45 13.60 -4.01
N THR A 12 0.68 14.10 -2.81
CA THR A 12 2.01 14.18 -2.20
C THR A 12 2.09 13.16 -1.08
N LEU A 13 3.01 12.19 -1.18
CA LEU A 13 3.32 11.25 -0.10
C LEU A 13 4.40 11.83 0.80
N PHE A 14 4.26 11.66 2.12
CA PHE A 14 5.23 12.12 3.11
C PHE A 14 5.41 11.12 4.26
N GLY A 15 6.50 11.30 5.00
CA GLY A 15 6.86 10.49 6.15
C GLY A 15 7.82 9.35 5.81
N GLU A 16 8.29 8.68 6.84
CA GLU A 16 9.24 7.57 6.82
C GLU A 16 8.74 6.42 7.67
N SER A 17 9.14 5.19 7.32
CA SER A 17 8.67 3.97 7.98
C SER A 17 8.87 3.95 9.50
N HIS A 18 9.92 4.60 9.99
CA HIS A 18 10.27 4.70 11.42
C HIS A 18 10.22 6.14 11.95
N GLY A 19 9.64 7.06 11.18
CA GLY A 19 9.25 8.38 11.64
C GLY A 19 8.02 8.33 12.55
N ALA A 20 7.56 9.46 13.03
CA ALA A 20 6.38 9.57 13.90
C ALA A 20 5.09 9.15 13.17
N ALA A 21 4.98 9.55 11.91
CA ALA A 21 3.81 9.27 11.08
C ALA A 21 4.19 9.21 9.60
N ILE A 22 3.29 8.65 8.81
CA ILE A 22 3.26 8.72 7.36
C ILE A 22 1.94 9.32 6.92
N GLY A 23 1.86 9.82 5.70
CA GLY A 23 0.60 10.38 5.21
C GLY A 23 0.65 10.80 3.76
N CYS A 24 -0.45 11.39 3.32
CA CYS A 24 -0.54 12.03 2.02
C CYS A 24 -1.36 13.32 2.09
N VAL A 25 -1.06 14.21 1.14
CA VAL A 25 -1.89 15.36 0.81
C VAL A 25 -2.49 15.13 -0.56
N ILE A 26 -3.81 15.26 -0.67
CA ILE A 26 -4.56 15.18 -1.93
C ILE A 26 -5.06 16.58 -2.23
N ASP A 27 -4.62 17.15 -3.34
CA ASP A 27 -5.04 18.49 -3.79
C ASP A 27 -5.74 18.40 -5.15
N GLY A 28 -6.69 19.30 -5.39
CA GLY A 28 -7.45 19.37 -6.63
C GLY A 28 -8.80 18.64 -6.60
N LEU A 29 -9.28 18.17 -5.44
CA LEU A 29 -10.64 17.65 -5.30
C LEU A 29 -11.64 18.80 -5.18
N PRO A 30 -12.79 18.74 -5.89
CA PRO A 30 -13.86 19.73 -5.70
C PRO A 30 -14.52 19.62 -4.33
N ALA A 31 -15.14 20.68 -3.85
CA ALA A 31 -15.96 20.67 -2.65
C ALA A 31 -17.25 19.87 -2.85
N GLY A 32 -17.79 19.32 -1.73
CA GLY A 32 -19.11 18.68 -1.72
C GLY A 32 -19.12 17.21 -2.14
N ILE A 33 -17.95 16.54 -2.25
CA ILE A 33 -17.89 15.09 -2.46
C ILE A 33 -18.10 14.41 -1.11
N ALA A 34 -19.10 13.53 -1.03
CA ALA A 34 -19.30 12.70 0.16
C ALA A 34 -18.13 11.69 0.31
N ILE A 35 -17.61 11.55 1.53
CA ILE A 35 -16.54 10.61 1.86
C ILE A 35 -17.13 9.48 2.73
N ASP A 36 -17.05 8.26 2.23
CA ASP A 36 -17.35 7.03 2.96
C ASP A 36 -16.11 6.55 3.72
N GLU A 37 -16.06 6.86 5.00
CA GLU A 37 -14.96 6.44 5.87
C GLU A 37 -14.91 4.92 6.09
N ASP A 38 -16.06 4.23 6.02
CA ASP A 38 -16.07 2.77 6.19
C ASP A 38 -15.48 2.06 4.98
N LEU A 39 -15.66 2.61 3.77
CA LEU A 39 -14.94 2.11 2.61
C LEU A 39 -13.42 2.31 2.74
N ILE A 40 -12.98 3.46 3.26
CA ILE A 40 -11.55 3.70 3.52
C ILE A 40 -11.05 2.65 4.51
N LYS A 41 -11.74 2.40 5.62
CA LYS A 41 -11.38 1.37 6.60
C LYS A 41 -11.32 -0.02 5.95
N LYS A 42 -12.33 -0.39 5.13
CA LYS A 42 -12.36 -1.69 4.41
C LYS A 42 -11.13 -1.87 3.51
N GLN A 43 -10.72 -0.85 2.77
CA GLN A 43 -9.53 -0.90 1.91
C GLN A 43 -8.24 -0.99 2.74
N MET A 44 -8.15 -0.25 3.84
CA MET A 44 -7.02 -0.31 4.76
C MET A 44 -6.89 -1.69 5.43
N GLU A 45 -8.00 -2.34 5.79
CA GLU A 45 -7.99 -3.71 6.33
C GLU A 45 -7.48 -4.74 5.31
N LYS A 46 -7.80 -4.60 4.01
CA LYS A 46 -7.25 -5.46 2.95
C LYS A 46 -5.73 -5.36 2.82
N ARG A 47 -5.19 -4.17 3.07
CA ARG A 47 -3.74 -3.91 3.03
C ARG A 47 -3.00 -4.54 4.20
N LYS A 48 -3.63 -4.70 5.36
CA LYS A 48 -2.96 -5.22 6.56
C LYS A 48 -2.39 -6.60 6.34
N ALA A 49 -1.21 -6.83 6.91
CA ALA A 49 -0.58 -8.14 6.88
C ALA A 49 -1.47 -9.18 7.59
N LYS A 50 -1.86 -10.23 6.88
CA LYS A 50 -2.72 -11.29 7.39
C LYS A 50 -2.12 -12.65 7.06
N GLY A 51 -2.30 -13.62 7.99
CA GLY A 51 -1.91 -15.01 7.76
C GLY A 51 -0.40 -15.25 7.67
N ARG A 52 -0.04 -16.45 7.14
CA ARG A 52 1.34 -16.95 7.14
C ARG A 52 2.21 -16.38 6.02
N ILE A 53 1.58 -15.85 4.96
CA ILE A 53 2.28 -15.32 3.78
C ILE A 53 2.64 -13.84 3.92
N SER A 54 2.26 -13.21 5.01
CA SER A 54 2.48 -11.78 5.26
C SER A 54 3.56 -11.54 6.30
N THR A 55 4.05 -10.30 6.37
CA THR A 55 5.01 -9.87 7.40
C THR A 55 4.37 -9.93 8.80
N GLN A 56 5.21 -10.11 9.84
CA GLN A 56 4.73 -10.13 11.24
C GLN A 56 4.55 -8.72 11.83
N ARG A 57 4.81 -7.66 11.07
CA ARG A 57 4.61 -6.29 11.52
C ARG A 57 3.13 -5.96 11.45
N HIS A 58 2.50 -5.79 12.61
CA HIS A 58 1.12 -5.34 12.72
C HIS A 58 1.11 -3.87 13.11
N GLU A 59 0.44 -3.06 12.30
CA GLU A 59 0.16 -1.64 12.55
C GLU A 59 -1.35 -1.44 12.62
N ALA A 60 -1.80 -0.52 13.46
CA ALA A 60 -3.21 -0.19 13.57
C ALA A 60 -3.74 0.41 12.25
N ASP A 61 -2.89 1.15 11.54
CA ASP A 61 -3.20 1.84 10.28
C ASP A 61 -4.46 2.70 10.37
N GLU A 62 -4.65 3.34 11.54
CA GLU A 62 -5.77 4.25 11.75
C GLU A 62 -5.57 5.51 10.90
N VAL A 63 -6.59 5.82 10.09
CA VAL A 63 -6.57 6.93 9.15
C VAL A 63 -7.20 8.15 9.82
N HIS A 64 -6.43 9.23 9.95
CA HIS A 64 -6.90 10.52 10.44
C HIS A 64 -6.93 11.53 9.31
N ILE A 65 -8.13 12.01 8.95
CA ILE A 65 -8.29 13.11 7.98
C ILE A 65 -8.22 14.42 8.78
N VAL A 66 -7.11 15.16 8.64
CA VAL A 66 -6.84 16.35 9.47
C VAL A 66 -7.17 17.67 8.79
N SER A 67 -7.43 17.65 7.47
CA SER A 67 -7.90 18.84 6.71
C SER A 67 -8.65 18.42 5.45
N GLY A 68 -9.32 19.38 4.82
CA GLY A 68 -10.04 19.17 3.55
C GLY A 68 -11.34 18.40 3.66
N TYR A 69 -11.83 18.14 4.88
CA TYR A 69 -13.00 17.33 5.18
C TYR A 69 -13.81 17.95 6.32
N PHE A 70 -15.11 18.06 6.15
CA PHE A 70 -16.04 18.58 7.16
C PHE A 70 -17.45 18.01 6.98
N ASN A 71 -18.06 17.56 8.06
CA ASN A 71 -19.42 17.01 8.09
C ASN A 71 -19.70 15.93 7.02
N GLY A 72 -18.75 15.04 6.75
CA GLY A 72 -18.91 13.98 5.78
C GLY A 72 -18.55 14.34 4.34
N TYR A 73 -18.10 15.58 4.06
CA TYR A 73 -17.87 16.07 2.71
C TYR A 73 -16.50 16.72 2.55
N THR A 74 -15.97 16.69 1.32
CA THR A 74 -14.79 17.47 0.95
C THR A 74 -15.10 18.96 1.00
N THR A 75 -14.13 19.76 1.46
CA THR A 75 -14.28 21.23 1.51
C THR A 75 -13.74 21.94 0.27
N GLY A 76 -13.04 21.23 -0.63
CA GLY A 76 -12.34 21.82 -1.78
C GLY A 76 -10.94 22.34 -1.45
N THR A 77 -10.54 22.32 -0.18
CA THR A 77 -9.16 22.55 0.24
C THR A 77 -8.39 21.22 0.26
N PRO A 78 -7.05 21.20 0.31
CA PRO A 78 -6.29 19.96 0.31
C PRO A 78 -6.69 19.02 1.45
N ILE A 79 -6.99 17.75 1.10
CA ILE A 79 -7.22 16.70 2.07
C ILE A 79 -5.86 16.21 2.57
N THR A 80 -5.66 16.25 3.88
CA THR A 80 -4.46 15.68 4.50
C THR A 80 -4.84 14.45 5.32
N ILE A 81 -4.23 13.32 4.98
CA ILE A 81 -4.35 12.05 5.66
C ILE A 81 -3.07 11.81 6.47
N LEU A 82 -3.24 11.50 7.76
CA LEU A 82 -2.17 11.13 8.68
C LEU A 82 -2.40 9.72 9.21
N ILE A 83 -1.35 8.91 9.27
CA ILE A 83 -1.34 7.57 9.84
C ILE A 83 -0.12 7.47 10.76
N GLU A 84 -0.35 7.25 12.04
CA GLU A 84 0.73 7.15 13.04
C GLU A 84 1.50 5.83 12.89
N ASN A 85 2.79 5.87 13.16
CA ASN A 85 3.64 4.69 13.26
C ASN A 85 3.72 4.25 14.72
N THR A 86 3.04 3.17 15.08
CA THR A 86 2.94 2.70 16.47
C THR A 86 3.94 1.58 16.79
N ASN A 87 4.42 0.84 15.79
CA ASN A 87 5.30 -0.32 15.96
C ASN A 87 6.65 -0.10 15.26
N THR A 88 7.51 0.73 15.85
CA THR A 88 8.84 1.05 15.30
C THR A 88 9.96 0.45 16.16
N ARG A 89 10.77 -0.47 15.60
CA ARG A 89 11.95 -1.05 16.25
C ARG A 89 13.23 -0.47 15.65
N SER A 90 13.54 0.78 15.99
CA SER A 90 14.61 1.56 15.36
C SER A 90 16.03 1.09 15.69
N LYS A 91 16.24 0.41 16.84
CA LYS A 91 17.58 -0.02 17.30
C LYS A 91 18.26 -1.03 16.38
N ASP A 92 17.48 -1.83 15.66
CA ASP A 92 17.97 -2.92 14.82
C ASP A 92 18.73 -2.41 13.57
N TYR A 93 18.47 -1.19 13.14
CA TYR A 93 19.05 -0.61 11.91
C TYR A 93 20.38 0.11 12.10
N THR A 94 20.77 0.46 13.33
CA THR A 94 21.99 1.23 13.58
C THR A 94 23.26 0.50 13.13
N LYS A 95 23.32 -0.81 13.35
CA LYS A 95 24.48 -1.63 12.98
C LYS A 95 24.62 -1.85 11.47
N THR A 96 23.52 -1.74 10.73
CA THR A 96 23.46 -2.01 9.28
C THR A 96 23.37 -0.75 8.43
N ARG A 97 23.47 0.43 9.04
CA ARG A 97 23.31 1.75 8.37
C ARG A 97 24.09 1.87 7.05
N TYR A 98 25.32 1.39 7.02
CA TYR A 98 26.21 1.49 5.86
C TYR A 98 26.23 0.23 4.98
N ARG A 99 25.36 -0.74 5.26
CA ARG A 99 25.21 -1.97 4.48
C ARG A 99 23.94 -1.87 3.64
N LEU A 100 24.10 -1.37 2.43
CA LEU A 100 22.97 -1.21 1.51
C LEU A 100 22.46 -2.57 1.07
N ARG A 101 21.16 -2.80 1.17
CA ARG A 101 20.53 -4.10 0.87
C ARG A 101 20.40 -4.28 -0.65
N PRO A 102 20.84 -5.40 -1.23
CA PRO A 102 20.57 -5.73 -2.63
C PRO A 102 19.06 -5.75 -2.90
N SER A 103 18.66 -5.34 -4.10
CA SER A 103 17.25 -5.29 -4.53
C SER A 103 16.32 -4.38 -3.71
N HIS A 104 16.86 -3.60 -2.77
CA HIS A 104 16.15 -2.56 -2.05
C HIS A 104 16.56 -1.17 -2.54
N ALA A 105 15.76 -0.15 -2.24
CA ALA A 105 16.03 1.22 -2.66
C ALA A 105 17.13 1.95 -1.84
N ASP A 106 17.85 1.26 -0.96
CA ASP A 106 18.84 1.86 -0.05
C ASP A 106 19.91 2.66 -0.80
N TYR A 107 20.49 2.08 -1.87
CA TYR A 107 21.48 2.76 -2.70
C TYR A 107 20.90 3.99 -3.41
N CYS A 108 19.71 3.84 -3.99
CA CYS A 108 19.03 4.96 -4.64
C CYS A 108 18.69 6.08 -3.65
N ALA A 109 18.31 5.73 -2.41
CA ALA A 109 18.06 6.69 -1.35
C ALA A 109 19.32 7.42 -0.94
N GLU A 110 20.43 6.70 -0.75
CA GLU A 110 21.74 7.26 -0.40
C GLU A 110 22.18 8.30 -1.43
N VAL A 111 22.11 7.95 -2.72
CA VAL A 111 22.50 8.86 -3.82
C VAL A 111 21.50 10.02 -3.94
N LYS A 112 20.19 9.75 -3.91
CA LYS A 112 19.15 10.75 -4.11
C LYS A 112 19.14 11.81 -3.01
N TYR A 113 19.40 11.42 -1.77
CA TYR A 113 19.31 12.28 -0.60
C TYR A 113 20.69 12.61 0.02
N ASN A 114 21.80 12.31 -0.68
CA ASN A 114 23.18 12.61 -0.25
C ASN A 114 23.51 12.06 1.15
N GLY A 115 23.00 10.86 1.49
CA GLY A 115 23.25 10.24 2.79
C GLY A 115 22.42 10.79 3.96
N TYR A 116 21.50 11.72 3.73
CA TYR A 116 20.65 12.33 4.78
C TYR A 116 19.28 11.67 4.92
N GLN A 117 19.02 10.60 4.19
CA GLN A 117 17.75 9.84 4.32
C GLN A 117 17.62 9.17 5.69
N ASP A 118 16.39 8.96 6.12
CA ASP A 118 16.13 8.01 7.22
C ASP A 118 16.33 6.59 6.71
N TYR A 119 17.43 5.95 7.12
CA TYR A 119 17.78 4.58 6.70
C TYR A 119 16.97 3.49 7.41
N ARG A 120 16.24 3.84 8.48
CA ARG A 120 15.50 2.88 9.31
C ARG A 120 14.31 2.31 8.55
N GLY A 121 14.23 0.98 8.43
CA GLY A 121 13.13 0.28 7.77
C GLY A 121 12.89 0.66 6.32
N GLY A 122 13.92 1.19 5.63
CA GLY A 122 13.81 1.67 4.25
C GLY A 122 13.28 3.10 4.11
N GLY A 123 13.04 3.78 5.23
CA GLY A 123 12.65 5.19 5.26
C GLY A 123 11.42 5.50 4.42
N HIS A 124 11.55 6.48 3.54
CA HIS A 124 10.49 6.87 2.61
C HIS A 124 10.23 5.85 1.48
N PHE A 125 11.18 4.94 1.21
CA PHE A 125 11.03 3.87 0.20
C PHE A 125 10.44 2.57 0.75
N SER A 126 10.05 2.56 2.01
CA SER A 126 9.41 1.42 2.64
C SER A 126 8.03 1.12 2.04
N GLY A 127 7.65 -0.15 1.96
CA GLY A 127 6.28 -0.57 1.66
C GLY A 127 5.23 0.00 2.62
N ARG A 128 5.65 0.52 3.77
CA ARG A 128 4.80 1.25 4.72
C ARG A 128 4.10 2.46 4.07
N LEU A 129 4.79 3.15 3.15
CA LEU A 129 4.27 4.32 2.43
C LEU A 129 3.12 4.00 1.46
N THR A 130 2.80 2.73 1.23
CA THR A 130 1.60 2.33 0.49
C THR A 130 0.32 2.55 1.30
N ALA A 131 0.38 2.67 2.64
CA ALA A 131 -0.80 2.88 3.47
C ALA A 131 -1.54 4.20 3.13
N PRO A 132 -0.91 5.37 3.16
CA PRO A 132 -1.58 6.60 2.74
C PRO A 132 -1.99 6.60 1.26
N LEU A 133 -1.27 5.87 0.40
CA LEU A 133 -1.65 5.71 -1.00
C LEU A 133 -2.96 4.90 -1.15
N VAL A 134 -3.14 3.83 -0.35
CA VAL A 134 -4.38 3.05 -0.32
C VAL A 134 -5.54 3.90 0.21
N ALA A 135 -5.33 4.70 1.25
CA ALA A 135 -6.36 5.60 1.77
C ALA A 135 -6.78 6.65 0.72
N ALA A 136 -5.81 7.26 0.02
CA ALA A 136 -6.10 8.17 -1.10
C ALA A 136 -6.84 7.47 -2.25
N GLY A 137 -6.43 6.24 -2.60
CA GLY A 137 -7.07 5.40 -3.60
C GLY A 137 -8.51 5.06 -3.25
N ALA A 138 -8.80 4.80 -1.96
CA ALA A 138 -10.16 4.56 -1.49
C ALA A 138 -11.09 5.77 -1.70
N ILE A 139 -10.58 6.99 -1.53
CA ILE A 139 -11.34 8.22 -1.86
C ILE A 139 -11.55 8.32 -3.38
N ALA A 140 -10.52 8.05 -4.18
CA ALA A 140 -10.61 8.11 -5.63
C ALA A 140 -11.63 7.08 -6.20
N ILE A 141 -11.65 5.85 -5.66
CA ILE A 141 -12.61 4.81 -6.05
C ILE A 141 -14.06 5.26 -5.81
N GLN A 142 -14.34 5.94 -4.70
CA GLN A 142 -15.68 6.47 -4.41
C GLN A 142 -16.15 7.44 -5.49
N ILE A 143 -15.26 8.34 -5.90
CA ILE A 143 -15.55 9.35 -6.93
C ILE A 143 -15.76 8.69 -8.30
N LEU A 144 -14.92 7.72 -8.65
CA LEU A 144 -15.02 6.99 -9.91
C LEU A 144 -16.30 6.15 -9.98
N LYS A 145 -16.68 5.50 -8.88
CA LYS A 145 -17.91 4.70 -8.80
C LYS A 145 -19.17 5.55 -9.04
N GLN A 146 -19.21 6.80 -8.56
CA GLN A 146 -20.31 7.73 -8.84
C GLN A 146 -20.44 8.05 -10.34
N LYS A 147 -19.38 7.85 -11.12
CA LYS A 147 -19.34 8.04 -12.58
C LYS A 147 -19.52 6.72 -13.35
N GLY A 148 -19.85 5.63 -12.69
CA GLY A 148 -19.97 4.30 -13.29
C GLY A 148 -18.65 3.69 -13.72
N ILE A 149 -17.52 4.15 -13.15
CA ILE A 149 -16.19 3.61 -13.44
C ILE A 149 -15.78 2.70 -12.27
N GLU A 150 -15.49 1.45 -12.56
CA GLU A 150 -14.96 0.48 -11.61
C GLU A 150 -13.51 0.16 -11.92
N ILE A 151 -12.73 -0.09 -10.86
CA ILE A 151 -11.32 -0.48 -10.95
C ILE A 151 -11.13 -1.76 -10.15
N ALA A 152 -10.55 -2.76 -10.79
CA ALA A 152 -10.13 -3.98 -10.14
C ALA A 152 -8.75 -4.40 -10.65
N THR A 153 -8.02 -5.14 -9.81
CA THR A 153 -6.73 -5.71 -10.14
C THR A 153 -6.66 -7.12 -9.60
N HIS A 154 -5.89 -7.99 -10.26
CA HIS A 154 -5.60 -9.33 -9.76
C HIS A 154 -4.13 -9.68 -9.97
N ILE A 155 -3.68 -10.76 -9.33
CA ILE A 155 -2.34 -11.31 -9.54
C ILE A 155 -2.42 -12.22 -10.76
N GLU A 156 -1.98 -11.72 -11.90
CA GLU A 156 -2.02 -12.44 -13.16
C GLU A 156 -1.09 -13.65 -13.17
N ASN A 157 0.12 -13.49 -12.62
CA ASN A 157 1.13 -14.55 -12.57
C ASN A 157 2.00 -14.43 -11.33
N LEU A 158 2.28 -15.58 -10.71
CA LEU A 158 3.25 -15.69 -9.62
C LEU A 158 4.11 -16.95 -9.86
N HIS A 159 5.39 -16.75 -10.15
CA HIS A 159 6.37 -17.82 -10.36
C HIS A 159 5.92 -18.87 -11.41
N GLY A 160 5.29 -18.41 -12.49
CA GLY A 160 4.77 -19.27 -13.58
C GLY A 160 3.39 -19.86 -13.34
N ILE A 161 2.79 -19.65 -12.16
CA ILE A 161 1.39 -20.01 -11.88
C ILE A 161 0.52 -18.84 -12.36
N CYS A 162 -0.33 -19.09 -13.36
CA CYS A 162 -1.19 -18.08 -13.95
C CYS A 162 -2.60 -18.13 -13.37
N ASP A 163 -3.20 -16.96 -13.18
CA ASP A 163 -4.62 -16.80 -12.86
C ASP A 163 -5.48 -16.78 -14.14
N THR A 164 -6.79 -16.85 -13.96
CA THR A 164 -7.75 -16.60 -15.02
C THR A 164 -7.72 -15.14 -15.46
N PRO A 165 -7.52 -14.82 -16.74
CA PRO A 165 -7.50 -13.45 -17.22
C PRO A 165 -8.89 -12.79 -17.13
N PHE A 166 -8.94 -11.47 -17.17
CA PHE A 166 -10.19 -10.75 -17.29
C PHE A 166 -10.91 -11.11 -18.59
N HIS A 167 -12.22 -11.35 -18.48
CA HIS A 167 -13.06 -11.71 -19.62
C HIS A 167 -13.49 -10.46 -20.40
N HIS A 168 -13.68 -10.59 -21.71
CA HIS A 168 -14.09 -9.46 -22.56
C HIS A 168 -15.60 -9.21 -22.53
N GLU A 169 -16.40 -10.18 -22.13
CA GLU A 169 -17.85 -10.02 -21.98
C GLU A 169 -18.15 -9.28 -20.67
N GLU A 170 -18.91 -8.20 -20.77
CA GLU A 170 -19.19 -7.27 -19.67
C GLU A 170 -19.83 -7.96 -18.45
N THR A 171 -20.76 -8.90 -18.70
CA THR A 171 -21.45 -9.62 -17.61
C THR A 171 -20.48 -10.48 -16.80
N ILE A 172 -19.57 -11.21 -17.48
CA ILE A 172 -18.58 -12.05 -16.83
C ILE A 172 -17.52 -11.19 -16.15
N LEU A 173 -17.07 -10.11 -16.82
CA LEU A 173 -16.12 -9.15 -16.25
C LEU A 173 -16.66 -8.53 -14.95
N THR A 174 -17.92 -8.11 -14.94
CA THR A 174 -18.58 -7.57 -13.75
C THR A 174 -18.59 -8.59 -12.59
N GLN A 175 -18.85 -9.88 -12.89
CA GLN A 175 -18.79 -10.94 -11.88
C GLN A 175 -17.36 -11.13 -11.34
N GLN A 176 -16.35 -11.11 -12.22
CA GLN A 176 -14.94 -11.19 -11.82
C GLN A 176 -14.54 -10.00 -10.93
N ILE A 177 -14.91 -8.77 -11.29
CA ILE A 177 -14.65 -7.57 -10.51
C ILE A 177 -15.29 -7.67 -9.12
N ASN A 178 -16.56 -8.07 -9.05
CA ASN A 178 -17.25 -8.23 -7.78
C ASN A 178 -16.60 -9.31 -6.91
N LYS A 179 -16.20 -10.46 -7.48
CA LYS A 179 -15.43 -11.48 -6.76
C LYS A 179 -14.13 -10.90 -6.17
N LEU A 180 -13.33 -10.19 -6.98
CA LEU A 180 -12.07 -9.57 -6.53
C LEU A 180 -12.25 -8.54 -5.40
N HIS A 181 -13.36 -7.81 -5.41
CA HIS A 181 -13.67 -6.85 -4.35
C HIS A 181 -13.91 -7.51 -2.98
N GLU A 182 -14.27 -8.80 -2.95
CA GLU A 182 -14.47 -9.55 -1.71
C GLU A 182 -13.26 -10.41 -1.30
N LEU A 183 -12.37 -10.74 -2.25
CA LEU A 183 -11.21 -11.57 -1.97
C LEU A 183 -10.14 -10.81 -1.17
N GLU A 184 -9.49 -11.52 -0.23
CA GLU A 184 -8.28 -11.03 0.46
C GLU A 184 -7.02 -11.23 -0.39
N PHE A 185 -6.95 -12.33 -1.11
CA PHE A 185 -5.89 -12.64 -2.08
C PHE A 185 -6.49 -12.54 -3.49
N ALA A 186 -6.06 -11.53 -4.23
CA ALA A 186 -6.69 -11.13 -5.50
C ALA A 186 -6.33 -12.08 -6.64
N VAL A 187 -6.86 -13.31 -6.60
CA VAL A 187 -6.72 -14.35 -7.63
C VAL A 187 -8.09 -14.94 -7.91
N LEU A 188 -8.50 -14.98 -9.17
CA LEU A 188 -9.83 -15.43 -9.61
C LEU A 188 -10.02 -16.94 -9.56
N ASP A 189 -8.99 -17.69 -9.94
CA ASP A 189 -9.00 -19.15 -9.91
C ASP A 189 -8.56 -19.67 -8.55
N ASP A 190 -9.42 -20.42 -7.88
CA ASP A 190 -9.16 -20.91 -6.53
C ASP A 190 -7.99 -21.94 -6.49
N THR A 191 -7.79 -22.70 -7.58
CA THR A 191 -6.67 -23.65 -7.70
C THR A 191 -5.36 -22.89 -7.86
N ALA A 192 -5.33 -21.87 -8.72
CA ALA A 192 -4.19 -21.00 -8.88
C ALA A 192 -3.86 -20.27 -7.56
N ALA A 193 -4.87 -19.78 -6.85
CA ALA A 193 -4.69 -19.13 -5.55
C ALA A 193 -4.00 -20.05 -4.54
N GLN A 194 -4.45 -21.32 -4.41
CA GLN A 194 -3.83 -22.31 -3.54
C GLN A 194 -2.39 -22.62 -3.92
N ALA A 195 -2.11 -22.79 -5.23
CA ALA A 195 -0.76 -23.03 -5.72
C ALA A 195 0.17 -21.84 -5.48
N MET A 196 -0.31 -20.59 -5.69
CA MET A 196 0.43 -19.39 -5.40
C MET A 196 0.73 -19.24 -3.90
N HIS A 197 -0.25 -19.55 -3.03
CA HIS A 197 -0.04 -19.58 -1.58
C HIS A 197 1.06 -20.56 -1.17
N SER A 198 1.03 -21.78 -1.68
CA SER A 198 2.05 -22.79 -1.41
C SER A 198 3.44 -22.33 -1.89
N CYS A 199 3.50 -21.72 -3.07
CA CYS A 199 4.74 -21.18 -3.62
C CYS A 199 5.34 -20.08 -2.71
N ILE A 200 4.51 -19.16 -2.19
CA ILE A 200 4.95 -18.11 -1.27
C ILE A 200 5.44 -18.73 0.06
N GLU A 201 4.70 -19.69 0.62
CA GLU A 201 5.09 -20.37 1.87
C GLU A 201 6.42 -21.12 1.72
N ASP A 202 6.64 -21.78 0.60
CA ASP A 202 7.88 -22.50 0.34
C ASP A 202 9.07 -21.55 0.12
N ALA A 203 8.85 -20.44 -0.61
CA ALA A 203 9.85 -19.38 -0.72
C ALA A 203 10.18 -18.77 0.65
N ALA A 204 9.20 -18.58 1.51
CA ALA A 204 9.41 -18.10 2.87
C ALA A 204 10.20 -19.08 3.74
N LYS A 205 9.93 -20.39 3.63
CA LYS A 205 10.71 -21.44 4.33
C LYS A 205 12.17 -21.47 3.85
N GLN A 206 12.40 -21.27 2.56
CA GLN A 206 13.74 -21.20 1.97
C GLN A 206 14.44 -19.86 2.24
N LEU A 207 13.79 -18.94 2.97
CA LEU A 207 14.32 -17.63 3.33
C LEU A 207 14.67 -16.72 2.12
N SER A 208 14.09 -16.98 0.95
CA SER A 208 14.52 -16.33 -0.30
C SER A 208 14.06 -14.87 -0.44
N LEU A 209 12.88 -14.50 0.11
CA LEU A 209 12.32 -13.14 -0.01
C LEU A 209 12.37 -12.35 1.30
N ILE A 210 12.13 -13.00 2.43
CA ILE A 210 12.05 -12.34 3.74
C ILE A 210 13.41 -11.78 4.16
N HIS A 211 14.50 -12.43 3.78
CA HIS A 211 15.85 -11.98 4.09
C HIS A 211 16.28 -10.72 3.34
N ILE A 212 15.70 -10.46 2.19
CA ILE A 212 16.00 -9.26 1.40
C ILE A 212 15.20 -8.06 1.91
N SER A 213 13.95 -8.28 2.31
CA SER A 213 13.05 -7.20 2.74
C SER A 213 13.11 -6.86 4.23
N GLU A 214 13.49 -7.82 5.09
CA GLU A 214 13.53 -7.66 6.54
C GLU A 214 14.84 -8.20 7.16
N PRO A 215 15.94 -7.45 7.08
CA PRO A 215 17.24 -7.91 7.59
C PRO A 215 17.30 -8.09 9.10
N THR A 216 16.29 -7.63 9.84
CA THR A 216 16.23 -7.74 11.31
C THR A 216 16.00 -9.16 11.82
N ARG A 217 15.71 -10.12 10.95
CA ARG A 217 15.58 -11.54 11.32
C ARG A 217 16.88 -12.32 11.34
N HIS A 218 18.00 -11.68 11.07
CA HIS A 218 19.33 -12.29 11.00
C HIS A 218 20.21 -12.03 12.23
N ALA A 219 19.65 -11.60 13.34
CA ALA A 219 20.40 -11.45 14.59
C ALA A 219 20.26 -12.66 15.47
#